data_e29d239b12950720e0ed8d30f2ee6cd8
#
_entry.id   e29d239b12950720e0ed8d30f2ee6cd8
#
_cell.length_a   1.000
_cell.length_b   1.000
_cell.length_c   1.000
_cell.angle_alpha   90.00
_cell.angle_beta   90.00
_cell.angle_gamma   90.00
#
_symmetry.space_group_name_H-M   'P 1'
#
loop_
_entity.id
_entity.type
_entity.pdbx_description
1 polymer ?
#
loop_
_entity_poly.entity_id
_entity_poly.type
_entity_poly.pdbx_seq_one_letter_code
_entity_poly.pdbx_strand_id
1 'polypeptide(L)'
;MDWDRLITIEQMEEATNELLETGKKVGADSWQQRVKNQTPHCGFGEAGTCCRICSMGPCRITPKAPRGICGCDVHGIVGRNYLRFTAGGAATHSDHGRQICHTLYQAKEGGSYQVKDPEKLLKIAHEWGIETEGKDLYDLAHEVA
;
A
#
# COMPACT_ATOMS: atom_id res chain seq x y z
N MET A 1 -14.64 -17.65 7.29
CA MET A 1 -14.52 -16.39 8.06
C MET A 1 -15.85 -15.67 7.93
N ASP A 2 -16.44 -15.26 9.03
CA ASP A 2 -17.75 -14.57 9.02
C ASP A 2 -17.49 -13.08 8.78
N TRP A 3 -17.58 -12.65 7.52
CA TRP A 3 -17.31 -11.28 7.08
C TRP A 3 -18.33 -10.28 7.64
N ASP A 4 -19.52 -10.73 8.01
CA ASP A 4 -20.51 -9.85 8.64
C ASP A 4 -20.14 -9.46 10.07
N ARG A 5 -19.24 -10.23 10.70
CA ARG A 5 -18.68 -9.93 12.03
C ARG A 5 -17.49 -8.99 12.01
N LEU A 6 -16.79 -8.86 10.88
CA LEU A 6 -15.55 -8.10 10.81
C LEU A 6 -15.75 -6.59 10.59
N ILE A 7 -16.94 -6.18 10.15
CA ILE A 7 -17.16 -4.79 9.77
C ILE A 7 -18.58 -4.40 10.20
N THR A 8 -18.73 -4.14 11.47
CA THR A 8 -19.89 -3.37 11.94
C THR A 8 -19.55 -1.89 11.83
N ILE A 9 -20.45 -1.14 11.21
CA ILE A 9 -20.37 0.33 11.08
C ILE A 9 -20.15 1.00 12.45
N GLU A 10 -20.66 0.39 13.51
CA GLU A 10 -20.54 0.83 14.90
C GLU A 10 -19.09 0.83 15.44
N GLN A 11 -18.17 0.11 14.77
CA GLN A 11 -16.75 0.03 15.19
C GLN A 11 -15.84 0.99 14.39
N MET A 12 -16.40 1.77 13.48
CA MET A 12 -15.63 2.71 12.67
C MET A 12 -15.56 4.06 13.36
N GLU A 13 -14.47 4.79 13.08
CA GLU A 13 -14.34 6.18 13.48
C GLU A 13 -15.50 7.03 12.94
N GLU A 14 -15.90 8.04 13.70
CA GLU A 14 -16.99 8.95 13.37
C GLU A 14 -16.85 9.55 11.97
N ALA A 15 -15.64 10.02 11.62
CA ALA A 15 -15.33 10.56 10.29
C ALA A 15 -15.58 9.54 9.14
N THR A 16 -15.28 8.28 9.36
CA THR A 16 -15.56 7.21 8.40
C THR A 16 -17.06 7.03 8.22
N ASN A 17 -17.83 7.06 9.30
CA ASN A 17 -19.29 6.95 9.25
C ASN A 17 -19.93 8.12 8.50
N GLU A 18 -19.48 9.35 8.75
CA GLU A 18 -19.93 10.53 8.01
C GLU A 18 -19.65 10.44 6.51
N LEU A 19 -18.48 9.95 6.12
CA LEU A 19 -18.12 9.74 4.72
C LEU A 19 -18.96 8.65 4.06
N LEU A 20 -19.27 7.56 4.77
CA LEU A 20 -20.15 6.50 4.28
C LEU A 20 -21.57 7.02 4.05
N GLU A 21 -22.10 7.82 4.97
CA GLU A 21 -23.43 8.44 4.82
C GLU A 21 -23.45 9.45 3.66
N THR A 22 -22.38 10.22 3.51
CA THR A 22 -22.23 11.16 2.38
C THR A 22 -22.15 10.38 1.06
N GLY A 23 -21.39 9.30 1.02
CA GLY A 23 -21.30 8.42 -0.14
C GLY A 23 -22.69 7.89 -0.56
N LYS A 24 -23.48 7.40 0.38
CA LYS A 24 -24.84 6.94 0.11
C LYS A 24 -25.72 8.05 -0.50
N LYS A 25 -25.64 9.29 0.02
CA LYS A 25 -26.41 10.42 -0.50
C LYS A 25 -26.09 10.78 -1.94
N VAL A 26 -24.83 10.60 -2.37
CA VAL A 26 -24.39 10.86 -3.75
C VAL A 26 -24.42 9.62 -4.65
N GLY A 27 -24.92 8.49 -4.15
CA GLY A 27 -25.04 7.25 -4.93
C GLY A 27 -23.72 6.51 -5.13
N ALA A 28 -22.68 6.80 -4.33
CA ALA A 28 -21.44 6.05 -4.35
C ALA A 28 -21.55 4.78 -3.49
N ASP A 29 -21.18 3.64 -4.05
CA ASP A 29 -21.11 2.40 -3.29
C ASP A 29 -19.80 2.34 -2.48
N SER A 30 -19.88 1.75 -1.30
CA SER A 30 -18.70 1.54 -0.45
C SER A 30 -18.04 0.19 -0.72
N TRP A 31 -16.78 0.04 -0.28
CA TRP A 31 -16.09 -1.25 -0.34
C TRP A 31 -16.81 -2.32 0.50
N GLN A 32 -17.44 -1.95 1.62
CA GLN A 32 -18.23 -2.86 2.45
C GLN A 32 -19.42 -3.44 1.64
N GLN A 33 -20.10 -2.59 0.88
CA GLN A 33 -21.20 -3.04 0.03
C GLN A 33 -20.68 -3.96 -1.09
N ARG A 34 -19.55 -3.63 -1.70
CA ARG A 34 -18.94 -4.47 -2.73
C ARG A 34 -18.47 -5.82 -2.18
N VAL A 35 -17.92 -5.87 -0.97
CA VAL A 35 -17.57 -7.14 -0.31
C VAL A 35 -18.81 -8.01 -0.11
N LYS A 36 -19.92 -7.45 0.39
CA LYS A 36 -21.18 -8.17 0.53
C LYS A 36 -21.71 -8.71 -0.80
N ASN A 37 -21.63 -7.91 -1.85
CA ASN A 37 -22.07 -8.30 -3.20
C ASN A 37 -21.21 -9.41 -3.82
N GLN A 38 -20.00 -9.64 -3.32
CA GLN A 38 -19.11 -10.73 -3.74
C GLN A 38 -19.33 -12.05 -2.98
N THR A 39 -20.32 -12.11 -2.07
CA THR A 39 -20.64 -13.31 -1.32
C THR A 39 -21.43 -14.30 -2.20
N PRO A 40 -21.11 -15.63 -2.23
CA PRO A 40 -20.05 -16.28 -1.48
C PRO A 40 -18.65 -16.03 -2.08
N HIS A 41 -17.66 -15.79 -1.22
CA HIS A 41 -16.29 -15.57 -1.64
C HIS A 41 -15.64 -16.85 -2.17
N CYS A 42 -14.61 -16.66 -3.01
CA CYS A 42 -13.85 -17.78 -3.56
C CYS A 42 -12.95 -18.41 -2.48
N GLY A 43 -13.26 -19.63 -2.05
CA GLY A 43 -12.50 -20.31 -1.00
C GLY A 43 -11.03 -20.58 -1.36
N PHE A 44 -10.68 -20.70 -2.65
CA PHE A 44 -9.27 -20.80 -3.08
C PHE A 44 -8.53 -19.48 -2.88
N GLY A 45 -9.19 -18.35 -3.15
CA GLY A 45 -8.65 -17.03 -2.92
C GLY A 45 -8.45 -16.75 -1.44
N GLU A 46 -9.46 -17.02 -0.62
CA GLU A 46 -9.41 -16.86 0.83
C GLU A 46 -8.29 -17.69 1.48
N ALA A 47 -8.17 -18.95 1.09
CA ALA A 47 -7.13 -19.83 1.60
C ALA A 47 -5.72 -19.56 1.04
N GLY A 48 -5.59 -18.64 0.08
CA GLY A 48 -4.31 -18.38 -0.60
C GLY A 48 -3.78 -19.54 -1.45
N THR A 49 -4.63 -20.51 -1.80
CA THR A 49 -4.27 -21.74 -2.51
C THR A 49 -4.49 -21.64 -4.03
N CYS A 50 -4.67 -20.44 -4.54
CA CYS A 50 -4.78 -20.12 -5.97
C CYS A 50 -3.55 -19.32 -6.42
N CYS A 51 -2.88 -19.78 -7.47
CA CYS A 51 -1.77 -19.07 -8.10
C CYS A 51 -2.18 -18.49 -9.44
N ARG A 52 -1.93 -17.19 -9.65
CA ARG A 52 -2.18 -16.45 -10.89
C ARG A 52 -0.94 -15.67 -11.36
N ILE A 53 0.25 -16.17 -11.07
CA ILE A 53 1.50 -15.45 -11.38
C ILE A 53 1.86 -15.54 -12.87
N CYS A 54 1.51 -16.64 -13.53
CA CYS A 54 1.82 -16.82 -14.96
C CYS A 54 0.55 -17.12 -15.78
N SER A 55 0.69 -17.06 -17.10
CA SER A 55 -0.37 -17.32 -18.06
C SER A 55 -0.84 -18.79 -18.11
N MET A 56 -0.08 -19.72 -17.54
CA MET A 56 -0.46 -21.13 -17.42
C MET A 56 -1.56 -21.38 -16.40
N GLY A 57 -1.71 -20.46 -15.43
CA GLY A 57 -2.76 -20.49 -14.42
C GLY A 57 -4.12 -20.00 -14.94
N PRO A 58 -5.09 -19.86 -14.02
CA PRO A 58 -4.95 -19.99 -12.56
C PRO A 58 -4.79 -21.43 -12.11
N CYS A 59 -3.79 -21.70 -11.25
CA CYS A 59 -3.61 -23.00 -10.62
C CYS A 59 -4.32 -22.99 -9.26
N ARG A 60 -5.26 -23.91 -9.05
CA ARG A 60 -5.98 -24.11 -7.78
C ARG A 60 -5.55 -25.43 -7.19
N ILE A 61 -5.07 -25.40 -5.95
CA ILE A 61 -4.61 -26.62 -5.29
C ILE A 61 -5.79 -27.37 -4.69
N THR A 62 -5.88 -28.65 -5.02
CA THR A 62 -6.89 -29.57 -4.52
C THR A 62 -6.24 -30.92 -4.20
N PRO A 63 -6.89 -31.83 -3.48
CA PRO A 63 -6.37 -33.18 -3.30
C PRO A 63 -6.08 -33.93 -4.62
N LYS A 64 -6.88 -33.65 -5.66
CA LYS A 64 -6.67 -34.22 -7.01
C LYS A 64 -5.50 -33.56 -7.77
N ALA A 65 -5.26 -32.28 -7.51
CA ALA A 65 -4.20 -31.50 -8.14
C ALA A 65 -3.35 -30.81 -7.06
N PRO A 66 -2.44 -31.55 -6.38
CA PRO A 66 -1.69 -31.05 -5.24
C PRO A 66 -0.56 -30.10 -5.63
N ARG A 67 -0.30 -29.92 -6.94
CA ARG A 67 0.70 -29.03 -7.50
C ARG A 67 0.15 -28.20 -8.63
N GLY A 68 0.65 -26.99 -8.76
CA GLY A 68 0.41 -26.16 -9.94
C GLY A 68 1.08 -26.75 -11.20
N ILE A 69 0.76 -26.20 -12.36
CA ILE A 69 1.30 -26.65 -13.65
C ILE A 69 2.85 -26.61 -13.68
N CYS A 70 3.45 -25.63 -13.01
CA CYS A 70 4.91 -25.51 -12.86
C CYS A 70 5.53 -26.44 -11.80
N GLY A 71 4.74 -27.32 -11.17
CA GLY A 71 5.19 -28.22 -10.11
C GLY A 71 5.18 -27.63 -8.69
N CYS A 72 4.85 -26.34 -8.53
CA CYS A 72 4.80 -25.69 -7.23
C CYS A 72 3.66 -26.26 -6.36
N ASP A 73 3.96 -26.62 -5.13
CA ASP A 73 3.00 -27.12 -4.16
C ASP A 73 2.23 -25.98 -3.46
N VAL A 74 1.35 -26.34 -2.53
CA VAL A 74 0.53 -25.39 -1.79
C VAL A 74 1.38 -24.41 -0.96
N HIS A 75 2.46 -24.87 -0.34
CA HIS A 75 3.33 -24.05 0.49
C HIS A 75 4.06 -22.99 -0.36
N GLY A 76 4.56 -23.39 -1.50
CA GLY A 76 5.18 -22.49 -2.47
C GLY A 76 4.18 -21.46 -3.04
N ILE A 77 2.94 -21.87 -3.29
CA ILE A 77 1.90 -20.96 -3.79
C ILE A 77 1.50 -19.92 -2.71
N VAL A 78 1.27 -20.36 -1.48
CA VAL A 78 0.97 -19.46 -0.37
C VAL A 78 2.14 -18.49 -0.12
N GLY A 79 3.37 -18.99 -0.11
CA GLY A 79 4.57 -18.17 0.02
C GLY A 79 4.71 -17.11 -1.07
N ARG A 80 4.44 -17.48 -2.34
CA ARG A 80 4.43 -16.53 -3.47
C ARG A 80 3.36 -15.46 -3.34
N ASN A 81 2.16 -15.83 -2.90
CA ASN A 81 1.07 -14.87 -2.68
C ASN A 81 1.45 -13.89 -1.57
N TYR A 82 2.00 -14.39 -0.46
CA TYR A 82 2.47 -13.55 0.64
C TYR A 82 3.58 -12.59 0.20
N LEU A 83 4.58 -13.09 -0.53
CA LEU A 83 5.66 -12.28 -1.08
C LEU A 83 5.11 -11.16 -1.99
N ARG A 84 4.14 -11.47 -2.84
CA ARG A 84 3.53 -10.49 -3.73
C ARG A 84 2.79 -9.39 -2.98
N PHE A 85 2.04 -9.71 -1.94
CA PHE A 85 1.38 -8.71 -1.09
C PHE A 85 2.40 -7.83 -0.36
N THR A 86 3.45 -8.45 0.18
CA THR A 86 4.53 -7.71 0.85
C THR A 86 5.26 -6.79 -0.12
N ALA A 87 5.60 -7.28 -1.31
CA ALA A 87 6.24 -6.47 -2.35
C ALA A 87 5.35 -5.32 -2.82
N GLY A 88 4.05 -5.57 -3.01
CA GLY A 88 3.08 -4.54 -3.38
C GLY A 88 2.95 -3.47 -2.30
N GLY A 89 2.87 -3.86 -1.03
CA GLY A 89 2.86 -2.92 0.09
C GLY A 89 4.14 -2.10 0.20
N ALA A 90 5.30 -2.73 0.08
CA ALA A 90 6.59 -2.04 0.09
C ALA A 90 6.72 -1.04 -1.06
N ALA A 91 6.30 -1.43 -2.28
CA ALA A 91 6.30 -0.54 -3.44
C ALA A 91 5.39 0.69 -3.23
N THR A 92 4.21 0.50 -2.66
CA THR A 92 3.27 1.59 -2.37
C THR A 92 3.87 2.61 -1.41
N HIS A 93 4.48 2.15 -0.31
CA HIS A 93 5.12 3.03 0.67
C HIS A 93 6.37 3.70 0.11
N SER A 94 7.17 3.00 -0.69
CA SER A 94 8.34 3.56 -1.37
C SER A 94 7.95 4.67 -2.34
N ASP A 95 6.88 4.47 -3.12
CA ASP A 95 6.40 5.49 -4.05
C ASP A 95 5.88 6.74 -3.31
N HIS A 96 5.16 6.55 -2.21
CA HIS A 96 4.74 7.66 -1.35
C HIS A 96 5.94 8.43 -0.79
N GLY A 97 6.96 7.73 -0.28
CA GLY A 97 8.21 8.34 0.18
C GLY A 97 8.89 9.16 -0.91
N ARG A 98 8.96 8.62 -2.12
CA ARG A 98 9.51 9.34 -3.28
C ARG A 98 8.76 10.64 -3.59
N GLN A 99 7.42 10.63 -3.52
CA GLN A 99 6.62 11.84 -3.74
C GLN A 99 6.91 12.91 -2.69
N ILE A 100 7.14 12.53 -1.43
CA ILE A 100 7.54 13.46 -0.37
C ILE A 100 8.91 14.07 -0.69
N CYS A 101 9.88 13.26 -1.13
CA CYS A 101 11.19 13.73 -1.58
C CYS A 101 11.07 14.70 -2.76
N HIS A 102 10.24 14.37 -3.76
CA HIS A 102 9.99 15.29 -4.89
C HIS A 102 9.38 16.62 -4.44
N THR A 103 8.53 16.63 -3.43
CA THR A 103 7.99 17.87 -2.85
C THR A 103 9.11 18.72 -2.23
N LEU A 104 10.03 18.09 -1.51
CA LEU A 104 11.19 18.76 -0.94
C LEU A 104 12.13 19.30 -2.05
N TYR A 105 12.32 18.53 -3.11
CA TYR A 105 13.07 18.92 -4.30
C TYR A 105 12.50 20.17 -4.97
N GLN A 106 11.19 20.23 -5.15
CA GLN A 106 10.48 21.35 -5.75
C GLN A 106 10.55 22.65 -4.93
N ALA A 107 10.88 22.59 -3.65
CA ALA A 107 11.08 23.76 -2.82
C ALA A 107 12.24 24.64 -3.34
N LYS A 108 13.28 24.04 -3.91
CA LYS A 108 14.41 24.75 -4.56
C LYS A 108 14.03 25.40 -5.89
N GLU A 109 13.18 24.75 -6.67
CA GLU A 109 12.79 25.20 -8.01
C GLU A 109 11.81 26.39 -8.03
N GLY A 110 11.58 27.03 -6.88
CA GLY A 110 10.70 28.19 -6.77
C GLY A 110 9.22 27.83 -6.71
N GLY A 111 8.92 26.59 -6.32
CA GLY A 111 7.55 26.16 -6.03
C GLY A 111 6.95 26.87 -4.81
N SER A 112 5.69 26.58 -4.54
CA SER A 112 4.97 27.12 -3.37
C SER A 112 5.37 26.47 -2.03
N TYR A 113 6.25 25.48 -2.07
CA TYR A 113 6.71 24.74 -0.89
C TYR A 113 7.87 25.45 -0.19
N GLN A 114 7.87 25.39 1.12
CA GLN A 114 8.92 25.96 1.95
C GLN A 114 9.40 24.94 2.98
N VAL A 115 10.69 24.97 3.27
CA VAL A 115 11.28 24.22 4.39
C VAL A 115 10.83 24.84 5.69
N LYS A 116 9.96 24.15 6.44
CA LYS A 116 9.39 24.67 7.69
C LYS A 116 10.28 24.47 8.91
N ASP A 117 11.16 23.47 8.88
CA ASP A 117 12.03 23.09 9.99
C ASP A 117 13.50 22.97 9.49
N PRO A 118 14.20 24.10 9.40
CA PRO A 118 15.60 24.13 8.97
C PRO A 118 16.52 23.36 9.90
N GLU A 119 16.27 23.41 11.22
CA GLU A 119 17.12 22.74 12.22
C GLU A 119 17.08 21.22 12.04
N LYS A 120 15.88 20.68 11.81
CA LYS A 120 15.70 19.26 11.53
C LYS A 120 16.38 18.85 10.23
N LEU A 121 16.30 19.66 9.18
CA LEU A 121 16.97 19.40 7.91
C LEU A 121 18.49 19.35 8.09
N LEU A 122 19.07 20.31 8.79
CA LEU A 122 20.50 20.34 9.13
C LEU A 122 20.93 19.12 9.92
N LYS A 123 20.14 18.72 10.91
CA LYS A 123 20.40 17.52 11.71
C LYS A 123 20.43 16.26 10.85
N ILE A 124 19.44 16.08 9.96
CA ILE A 124 19.38 14.91 9.05
C ILE A 124 20.57 14.92 8.10
N ALA A 125 20.89 16.06 7.51
CA ALA A 125 22.04 16.21 6.63
C ALA A 125 23.34 15.79 7.32
N HIS A 126 23.54 16.26 8.54
CA HIS A 126 24.70 15.89 9.34
C HIS A 126 24.75 14.38 9.68
N GLU A 127 23.60 13.79 10.08
CA GLU A 127 23.47 12.36 10.35
C GLU A 127 23.81 11.50 9.12
N TRP A 128 23.51 12.00 7.92
CA TRP A 128 23.79 11.32 6.65
C TRP A 128 25.16 11.65 6.05
N GLY A 129 25.94 12.47 6.72
CA GLY A 129 27.29 12.87 6.27
C GLY A 129 27.29 13.81 5.07
N ILE A 130 26.19 14.54 4.87
CA ILE A 130 26.09 15.58 3.84
C ILE A 130 26.78 16.85 4.34
N GLU A 131 27.69 17.40 3.53
CA GLU A 131 28.36 18.68 3.82
C GLU A 131 27.34 19.80 3.93
N THR A 132 27.37 20.56 5.03
CA THR A 132 26.39 21.62 5.29
C THR A 132 27.00 23.03 5.24
N GLU A 133 28.33 23.15 5.29
CA GLU A 133 29.03 24.45 5.34
C GLU A 133 28.96 25.14 3.99
N GLY A 134 28.53 26.39 3.98
CA GLY A 134 28.48 27.22 2.76
C GLY A 134 27.28 26.93 1.81
N LYS A 135 26.39 26.04 2.18
CA LYS A 135 25.19 25.74 1.39
C LYS A 135 23.98 26.54 1.89
N ASP A 136 23.16 26.99 0.97
CA ASP A 136 21.86 27.53 1.36
C ASP A 136 20.86 26.40 1.76
N LEU A 137 19.79 26.79 2.41
CA LEU A 137 18.79 25.85 2.94
C LEU A 137 18.14 24.99 1.86
N TYR A 138 17.91 25.54 0.67
CA TYR A 138 17.25 24.83 -0.41
C TYR A 138 18.19 23.92 -1.19
N ASP A 139 19.50 24.30 -1.29
CA ASP A 139 20.53 23.42 -1.80
C ASP A 139 20.65 22.19 -0.91
N LEU A 140 20.64 22.39 0.41
CA LEU A 140 20.69 21.32 1.37
C LEU A 140 19.44 20.43 1.33
N ALA A 141 18.26 21.04 1.20
CA ALA A 141 17.00 20.31 1.03
C ALA A 141 17.02 19.42 -0.22
N HIS A 142 17.60 19.92 -1.29
CA HIS A 142 17.76 19.19 -2.55
C HIS A 142 18.70 17.99 -2.45
N GLU A 143 19.79 18.11 -1.67
CA GLU A 143 20.71 17.00 -1.47
C GLU A 143 20.19 15.93 -0.50
N VAL A 144 19.34 16.33 0.45
CA VAL A 144 18.70 15.40 1.39
C VAL A 144 17.54 14.64 0.72
N ALA A 145 16.90 15.20 -0.32
CA ALA A 145 15.80 14.60 -1.05
C ALA A 145 16.23 13.47 -1.99
#